data_b127d55ac8eabd7b95ee2fd942e25b0c
#
_entry.id   b127d55ac8eabd7b95ee2fd942e25b0c
#
_cell.length_a   1.000
_cell.length_b   1.000
_cell.length_c   1.000
_cell.angle_alpha   90.00
_cell.angle_beta   90.00
_cell.angle_gamma   90.00
#
_symmetry.space_group_name_H-M   'P 1'
#
loop_
_entity.id
_entity.type
_entity.pdbx_description
1 polymer ?
#
loop_
_entity_poly.entity_id
_entity_poly.type
_entity_poly.pdbx_seq_one_letter_code
_entity_poly.pdbx_strand_id
1 'polypeptide(L)'
;MKLIKNASMRAVLVLCLIVAFGLIGCAGKGAPEKSNCDAKITWQVAKEAKLTQFDCIVGMHSGQPSLIFTVGVENAADKPYRYRVNIFLEDMDKASGHLVPRKGKPPVIEPGKSETVTIPFIGTGKESKQILVIVKTISID
;
A
#
# COMPACT_ATOMS: atom_id res chain seq x y z
N MET A 1 -46.23 23.45 -33.02
CA MET A 1 -45.06 24.16 -32.46
C MET A 1 -44.82 23.80 -30.97
N LYS A 2 -44.96 22.50 -30.61
CA LYS A 2 -44.76 22.02 -29.21
C LYS A 2 -43.90 20.76 -29.08
N LEU A 3 -43.18 20.34 -30.12
CA LEU A 3 -42.42 19.07 -30.13
C LEU A 3 -40.89 19.22 -30.09
N ILE A 4 -40.33 20.42 -29.99
CA ILE A 4 -38.86 20.64 -30.04
C ILE A 4 -38.25 20.85 -28.64
N LYS A 5 -39.05 21.00 -27.57
CA LYS A 5 -38.52 21.27 -26.22
C LYS A 5 -38.07 20.04 -25.42
N ASN A 6 -38.45 18.84 -25.82
CA ASN A 6 -38.14 17.64 -25.03
C ASN A 6 -36.89 16.88 -25.46
N ALA A 7 -36.33 17.17 -26.64
CA ALA A 7 -35.12 16.51 -27.11
C ALA A 7 -33.83 17.11 -26.48
N SER A 8 -33.85 18.42 -26.17
CA SER A 8 -32.69 19.11 -25.58
C SER A 8 -32.46 18.73 -24.12
N MET A 9 -33.52 18.46 -23.35
CA MET A 9 -33.41 18.15 -21.93
C MET A 9 -32.94 16.71 -21.66
N ARG A 10 -33.21 15.78 -22.59
CA ARG A 10 -32.71 14.39 -22.49
C ARG A 10 -31.22 14.27 -22.86
N ALA A 11 -30.75 15.09 -23.79
CA ALA A 11 -29.33 15.12 -24.18
C ALA A 11 -28.42 15.68 -23.07
N VAL A 12 -28.90 16.69 -22.31
CA VAL A 12 -28.16 17.25 -21.18
C VAL A 12 -28.08 16.28 -20.00
N LEU A 13 -29.14 15.49 -19.74
CA LEU A 13 -29.19 14.52 -18.65
C LEU A 13 -28.27 13.31 -18.91
N VAL A 14 -28.11 12.89 -20.16
CA VAL A 14 -27.19 11.80 -20.53
C VAL A 14 -25.73 12.28 -20.49
N LEU A 15 -25.46 13.53 -20.80
CA LEU A 15 -24.08 14.07 -20.72
C LEU A 15 -23.60 14.23 -19.29
N CYS A 16 -24.47 14.54 -18.32
CA CYS A 16 -24.10 14.63 -16.90
C CYS A 16 -23.83 13.28 -16.25
N LEU A 17 -24.39 12.17 -16.78
CA LEU A 17 -24.17 10.82 -16.26
C LEU A 17 -22.81 10.23 -16.67
N ILE A 18 -22.18 10.73 -17.72
CA ILE A 18 -20.89 10.22 -18.20
C ILE A 18 -19.70 10.85 -17.44
N VAL A 19 -19.86 12.01 -16.81
CA VAL A 19 -18.80 12.69 -16.07
C VAL A 19 -18.60 12.15 -14.66
N ALA A 20 -19.54 11.37 -14.11
CA ALA A 20 -19.47 10.83 -12.75
C ALA A 20 -18.63 9.54 -12.59
N PHE A 21 -18.15 8.94 -13.70
CA PHE A 21 -17.37 7.70 -13.66
C PHE A 21 -15.84 7.86 -13.81
N GLY A 22 -15.33 9.07 -13.76
CA GLY A 22 -13.94 9.41 -14.10
C GLY A 22 -12.93 9.56 -12.97
N LEU A 23 -13.25 9.19 -11.72
CA LEU A 23 -12.34 9.32 -10.59
C LEU A 23 -12.23 8.04 -9.74
N ILE A 24 -12.12 6.89 -10.39
CA ILE A 24 -11.55 5.72 -9.72
C ILE A 24 -10.04 5.90 -9.84
N GLY A 25 -9.44 6.56 -8.85
CA GLY A 25 -7.99 6.58 -8.69
C GLY A 25 -7.51 5.12 -8.69
N CYS A 26 -6.57 4.78 -9.58
CA CYS A 26 -5.89 3.49 -9.58
C CYS A 26 -5.10 3.36 -8.28
N ALA A 27 -5.73 2.88 -7.21
CA ALA A 27 -5.00 2.28 -6.11
C ALA A 27 -4.25 1.08 -6.70
N GLY A 28 -2.93 1.09 -6.62
CA GLY A 28 -2.11 -0.01 -7.14
C GLY A 28 -2.62 -1.33 -6.58
N LYS A 29 -2.72 -2.35 -7.43
CA LYS A 29 -3.21 -3.67 -7.02
C LYS A 29 -2.38 -4.17 -5.83
N GLY A 30 -3.04 -4.56 -4.74
CA GLY A 30 -2.40 -5.01 -3.50
C GLY A 30 -2.08 -3.90 -2.49
N ALA A 31 -2.32 -2.62 -2.81
CA ALA A 31 -2.19 -1.52 -1.85
C ALA A 31 -3.23 -1.62 -0.72
N PRO A 32 -2.94 -1.12 0.49
CA PRO A 32 -3.88 -1.11 1.59
C PRO A 32 -5.02 -0.12 1.31
N GLU A 33 -6.19 -0.39 1.89
CA GLU A 33 -7.36 0.48 1.75
C GLU A 33 -7.15 1.85 2.40
N LYS A 34 -6.36 1.90 3.45
CA LYS A 34 -6.05 3.11 4.23
C LYS A 34 -4.60 3.12 4.67
N SER A 35 -4.04 4.31 4.75
CA SER A 35 -2.75 4.58 5.38
C SER A 35 -2.84 5.90 6.14
N ASN A 36 -2.20 5.99 7.29
CA ASN A 36 -2.11 7.24 8.07
C ASN A 36 -0.86 8.07 7.71
N CYS A 37 -0.07 7.62 6.73
CA CYS A 37 1.10 8.37 6.29
C CYS A 37 0.71 9.55 5.42
N ASP A 38 1.09 10.76 5.80
CA ASP A 38 0.92 11.98 5.00
C ASP A 38 2.01 12.08 3.93
N ALA A 39 1.94 11.18 2.94
CA ALA A 39 2.95 11.04 1.89
C ALA A 39 2.34 10.61 0.56
N LYS A 40 3.02 10.94 -0.52
CA LYS A 40 2.79 10.31 -1.82
C LYS A 40 3.45 8.93 -1.79
N ILE A 41 2.65 7.87 -1.88
CA ILE A 41 3.14 6.50 -1.82
C ILE A 41 2.97 5.83 -3.18
N THR A 42 4.07 5.26 -3.69
CA THR A 42 4.07 4.40 -4.88
C THR A 42 4.15 2.95 -4.43
N TRP A 43 3.23 2.12 -4.92
CA TRP A 43 3.08 0.73 -4.55
C TRP A 43 3.54 -0.20 -5.66
N GLN A 44 4.43 -1.13 -5.34
CA GLN A 44 4.84 -2.25 -6.20
C GLN A 44 4.67 -3.54 -5.40
N VAL A 45 3.50 -4.14 -5.48
CA VAL A 45 3.13 -5.30 -4.68
C VAL A 45 2.98 -6.52 -5.58
N ALA A 46 3.67 -7.62 -5.24
CA ALA A 46 3.54 -8.90 -5.93
C ALA A 46 2.06 -9.35 -5.92
N LYS A 47 1.62 -10.01 -6.98
CA LYS A 47 0.23 -10.49 -7.13
C LYS A 47 -0.18 -11.48 -6.04
N GLU A 48 0.77 -12.17 -5.44
CA GLU A 48 0.61 -13.14 -4.36
C GLU A 48 0.44 -12.47 -2.98
N ALA A 49 0.61 -11.15 -2.90
CA ALA A 49 0.52 -10.39 -1.66
C ALA A 49 -0.60 -9.35 -1.70
N LYS A 50 -1.18 -9.08 -0.53
CA LYS A 50 -2.03 -7.93 -0.29
C LYS A 50 -1.55 -7.24 0.98
N LEU A 51 -1.37 -5.93 0.93
CA LEU A 51 -1.11 -5.15 2.13
C LEU A 51 -2.42 -4.89 2.87
N THR A 52 -2.47 -5.30 4.12
CA THR A 52 -3.64 -5.12 5.00
C THR A 52 -3.50 -3.89 5.88
N GLN A 53 -2.25 -3.44 6.09
CA GLN A 53 -1.92 -2.29 6.91
C GLN A 53 -0.64 -1.62 6.39
N PHE A 54 -0.62 -0.30 6.38
CA PHE A 54 0.59 0.49 6.17
C PHE A 54 0.45 1.80 6.93
N ASP A 55 1.02 1.84 8.11
CA ASP A 55 0.98 2.99 9.00
C ASP A 55 2.38 3.51 9.27
N CYS A 56 2.50 4.80 9.50
CA CYS A 56 3.75 5.43 9.91
C CYS A 56 3.54 6.36 11.11
N ILE A 57 4.55 6.39 11.96
CA ILE A 57 4.60 7.27 13.12
C ILE A 57 6.04 7.75 13.33
N VAL A 58 6.19 9.02 13.69
CA VAL A 58 7.45 9.54 14.22
C VAL A 58 7.45 9.33 15.72
N GLY A 59 8.44 8.63 16.23
CA GLY A 59 8.56 8.29 17.64
C GLY A 59 9.99 7.90 18.03
N MET A 60 10.14 7.32 19.21
CA MET A 60 11.42 6.83 19.71
C MET A 60 11.57 5.35 19.42
N HIS A 61 12.69 4.95 18.85
CA HIS A 61 13.08 3.56 18.67
C HIS A 61 14.56 3.38 19.02
N SER A 62 14.86 2.42 19.89
CA SER A 62 16.24 2.18 20.37
C SER A 62 16.92 3.46 20.89
N GLY A 63 16.16 4.31 21.58
CA GLY A 63 16.68 5.56 22.17
C GLY A 63 16.90 6.71 21.17
N GLN A 64 16.49 6.56 19.91
CA GLN A 64 16.65 7.59 18.87
C GLN A 64 15.32 7.98 18.23
N PRO A 65 15.14 9.27 17.86
CA PRO A 65 14.02 9.69 17.03
C PRO A 65 13.99 8.87 15.72
N SER A 66 12.85 8.30 15.39
CA SER A 66 12.74 7.37 14.28
C SER A 66 11.41 7.53 13.55
N LEU A 67 11.42 7.33 12.24
CA LEU A 67 10.20 7.11 11.47
C LEU A 67 9.95 5.60 11.44
N ILE A 68 8.80 5.19 11.97
CA ILE A 68 8.48 3.78 12.21
C ILE A 68 7.28 3.39 11.35
N PHE A 69 7.42 2.36 10.53
CA PHE A 69 6.35 1.79 9.74
C PHE A 69 5.81 0.52 10.35
N THR A 70 4.49 0.35 10.34
CA THR A 70 3.82 -0.91 10.66
C THR A 70 3.18 -1.42 9.38
N VAL A 71 3.61 -2.59 8.93
CA VAL A 71 3.21 -3.17 7.64
C VAL A 71 2.56 -4.53 7.88
N GLY A 72 1.30 -4.67 7.47
CA GLY A 72 0.59 -5.94 7.44
C GLY A 72 0.61 -6.53 6.04
N VAL A 73 0.99 -7.81 5.90
CA VAL A 73 1.03 -8.54 4.63
C VAL A 73 0.15 -9.77 4.73
N GLU A 74 -0.81 -9.89 3.83
CA GLU A 74 -1.65 -11.07 3.65
C GLU A 74 -1.13 -11.88 2.46
N ASN A 75 -1.09 -13.21 2.62
CA ASN A 75 -0.88 -14.12 1.49
C ASN A 75 -2.19 -14.26 0.70
N ALA A 76 -2.23 -13.65 -0.47
CA ALA A 76 -3.38 -13.69 -1.39
C ALA A 76 -3.30 -14.84 -2.40
N ALA A 77 -2.35 -15.76 -2.26
CA ALA A 77 -2.16 -16.92 -3.11
C ALA A 77 -2.79 -18.18 -2.51
N ASP A 78 -2.72 -19.28 -3.24
CA ASP A 78 -3.24 -20.60 -2.86
C ASP A 78 -2.18 -21.53 -2.23
N LYS A 79 -0.95 -21.06 -2.07
CA LYS A 79 0.15 -21.77 -1.43
C LYS A 79 0.94 -20.88 -0.49
N PRO A 80 1.71 -21.46 0.46
CA PRO A 80 2.52 -20.69 1.40
C PRO A 80 3.59 -19.85 0.71
N TYR A 81 3.81 -18.63 1.18
CA TYR A 81 4.86 -17.74 0.70
C TYR A 81 5.56 -17.02 1.85
N ARG A 82 6.81 -16.66 1.62
CA ARG A 82 7.53 -15.65 2.39
C ARG A 82 7.69 -14.41 1.54
N TYR A 83 7.65 -13.25 2.17
CA TYR A 83 7.74 -11.97 1.49
C TYR A 83 8.94 -11.15 1.96
N ARG A 84 9.39 -10.26 1.10
CA ARG A 84 10.27 -9.15 1.47
C ARG A 84 9.52 -7.85 1.24
N VAL A 85 9.47 -7.03 2.28
CA VAL A 85 8.97 -5.65 2.21
C VAL A 85 10.17 -4.73 2.19
N ASN A 86 10.28 -3.91 1.15
CA ASN A 86 11.27 -2.85 1.04
C ASN A 86 10.56 -1.50 1.03
N ILE A 87 11.04 -0.56 1.85
CA ILE A 87 10.54 0.81 1.91
C ILE A 87 11.70 1.74 1.54
N PHE A 88 11.45 2.62 0.58
CA PHE A 88 12.38 3.67 0.15
C PHE A 88 11.77 5.02 0.49
N LEU A 89 12.50 5.82 1.26
CA LEU A 89 12.19 7.21 1.53
C LEU A 89 12.90 8.05 0.47
N GLU A 90 12.23 8.29 -0.66
CA GLU A 90 12.86 8.86 -1.86
C GLU A 90 13.32 10.31 -1.65
N ASP A 91 12.63 11.09 -0.81
CA ASP A 91 13.01 12.45 -0.45
C ASP A 91 14.12 12.54 0.60
N MET A 92 14.55 11.41 1.16
CA MET A 92 15.58 11.35 2.19
C MET A 92 16.76 10.45 1.81
N ASP A 93 16.71 9.82 0.65
CA ASP A 93 17.72 8.86 0.16
C ASP A 93 18.01 7.73 1.17
N LYS A 94 16.94 7.16 1.76
CA LYS A 94 17.01 6.08 2.74
C LYS A 94 16.16 4.90 2.31
N ALA A 95 16.62 3.69 2.66
CA ALA A 95 15.88 2.46 2.40
C ALA A 95 16.03 1.47 3.56
N SER A 96 15.01 0.65 3.75
CA SER A 96 15.04 -0.48 4.67
C SER A 96 14.22 -1.64 4.11
N GLY A 97 14.64 -2.87 4.40
CA GLY A 97 13.96 -4.08 3.95
C GLY A 97 13.86 -5.13 5.04
N HIS A 98 12.69 -5.74 5.15
CA HIS A 98 12.40 -6.77 6.13
C HIS A 98 11.72 -7.99 5.51
N LEU A 99 12.05 -9.17 6.03
CA LEU A 99 11.37 -10.42 5.70
C LEU A 99 10.08 -10.54 6.52
N VAL A 100 9.03 -11.07 5.90
CA VAL A 100 7.73 -11.31 6.53
C VAL A 100 7.26 -12.73 6.18
N PRO A 101 7.08 -13.61 7.17
CA PRO A 101 7.42 -13.43 8.57
C PRO A 101 8.93 -13.43 8.82
N ARG A 102 9.36 -12.88 9.95
CA ARG A 102 10.78 -12.90 10.36
C ARG A 102 11.22 -14.26 10.86
N LYS A 103 10.33 -14.97 11.52
CA LYS A 103 10.55 -16.27 12.17
C LYS A 103 9.51 -17.29 11.74
N GLY A 104 9.82 -18.55 11.93
CA GLY A 104 8.91 -19.67 11.63
C GLY A 104 9.70 -20.89 11.16
N LYS A 105 9.02 -22.05 11.15
CA LYS A 105 9.55 -23.33 10.65
C LYS A 105 8.46 -24.04 9.84
N PRO A 106 8.39 -23.85 8.53
CA PRO A 106 9.11 -22.85 7.72
C PRO A 106 8.62 -21.42 7.98
N PRO A 107 9.42 -20.38 7.66
CA PRO A 107 9.04 -18.99 7.87
C PRO A 107 8.16 -18.49 6.70
N VAL A 108 6.91 -18.88 6.67
CA VAL A 108 5.94 -18.59 5.62
C VAL A 108 4.63 -18.06 6.20
N ILE A 109 3.88 -17.34 5.35
CA ILE A 109 2.49 -17.00 5.59
C ILE A 109 1.63 -17.99 4.82
N GLU A 110 0.75 -18.70 5.50
CA GLU A 110 -0.21 -19.62 4.90
C GLU A 110 -1.26 -18.86 4.06
N PRO A 111 -1.88 -19.50 3.06
CA PRO A 111 -2.92 -18.89 2.25
C PRO A 111 -4.03 -18.23 3.09
N GLY A 112 -4.36 -16.98 2.77
CA GLY A 112 -5.39 -16.19 3.45
C GLY A 112 -5.01 -15.70 4.86
N LYS A 113 -3.80 -16.00 5.34
CA LYS A 113 -3.29 -15.50 6.62
C LYS A 113 -2.49 -14.22 6.43
N SER A 114 -2.35 -13.45 7.52
CA SER A 114 -1.61 -12.19 7.54
C SER A 114 -0.58 -12.18 8.65
N GLU A 115 0.51 -11.49 8.40
CA GLU A 115 1.57 -11.18 9.36
C GLU A 115 1.89 -9.69 9.34
N THR A 116 2.30 -9.17 10.48
CA THR A 116 2.67 -7.76 10.65
C THR A 116 4.14 -7.63 10.99
N VAL A 117 4.80 -6.63 10.40
CA VAL A 117 6.19 -6.30 10.69
C VAL A 117 6.33 -4.81 11.00
N THR A 118 7.21 -4.48 11.94
CA THR A 118 7.61 -3.10 12.25
C THR A 118 8.96 -2.81 11.61
N ILE A 119 9.03 -1.72 10.86
CA ILE A 119 10.23 -1.30 10.11
C ILE A 119 10.63 0.09 10.56
N PRO A 120 11.63 0.23 11.46
CA PRO A 120 12.11 1.52 11.89
C PRO A 120 13.19 2.08 10.97
N PHE A 121 13.12 3.38 10.68
CA PHE A 121 14.21 4.18 10.15
C PHE A 121 14.84 4.97 11.30
N ILE A 122 15.78 4.32 11.99
CA ILE A 122 16.42 4.85 13.19
C ILE A 122 17.20 6.12 12.85
N GLY A 123 17.05 7.15 13.66
CA GLY A 123 17.68 8.46 13.44
C GLY A 123 16.94 9.36 12.44
N THR A 124 15.78 8.91 11.91
CA THR A 124 14.91 9.73 11.06
C THR A 124 13.73 10.23 11.87
N GLY A 125 13.90 11.42 12.48
CA GLY A 125 12.91 12.01 13.39
C GLY A 125 11.83 12.85 12.70
N LYS A 126 11.54 12.59 11.44
CA LYS A 126 10.51 13.31 10.65
C LYS A 126 9.84 12.41 9.63
N GLU A 127 8.66 12.81 9.17
CA GLU A 127 7.93 12.12 8.10
C GLU A 127 8.61 12.28 6.74
N SER A 128 8.52 11.25 5.92
CA SER A 128 8.84 11.30 4.49
C SER A 128 7.61 11.74 3.70
N LYS A 129 7.80 12.50 2.65
CA LYS A 129 6.73 12.94 1.73
C LYS A 129 6.67 12.14 0.43
N GLN A 130 7.69 11.33 0.14
CA GLN A 130 7.73 10.45 -1.02
C GLN A 130 8.24 9.08 -0.62
N ILE A 131 7.38 8.09 -0.75
CA ILE A 131 7.64 6.72 -0.30
C ILE A 131 7.39 5.76 -1.46
N LEU A 132 8.35 4.88 -1.74
CA LEU A 132 8.16 3.72 -2.59
C LEU A 132 8.14 2.45 -1.74
N VAL A 133 7.10 1.66 -1.87
CA VAL A 133 6.94 0.37 -1.18
C VAL A 133 6.97 -0.76 -2.20
N ILE A 134 7.90 -1.68 -2.03
CA ILE A 134 8.05 -2.86 -2.88
C ILE A 134 7.86 -4.11 -2.03
N VAL A 135 6.90 -4.95 -2.41
CA VAL A 135 6.66 -6.26 -1.78
C VAL A 135 6.90 -7.36 -2.80
N LYS A 136 7.82 -8.26 -2.51
CA LYS A 136 8.18 -9.40 -3.37
C LYS A 136 8.01 -10.72 -2.63
N THR A 137 7.70 -11.77 -3.37
CA THR A 137 7.81 -13.15 -2.89
C THR A 137 9.26 -13.57 -2.81
N ILE A 138 9.56 -14.43 -1.84
CA ILE A 138 10.88 -15.05 -1.68
C ILE A 138 10.71 -16.55 -1.79
N SER A 139 11.56 -17.19 -2.62
CA SER A 139 11.66 -18.64 -2.68
C SER A 139 12.18 -19.19 -1.34
N ILE A 140 11.60 -20.31 -0.92
CA ILE A 140 12.00 -21.05 0.27
C ILE A 140 12.41 -22.43 -0.25
N ASP A 141 13.65 -22.53 -0.64
CA ASP A 141 14.27 -23.80 -1.05
C ASP A 141 14.90 -24.48 0.17
#